data_c9645aec625987eb40bab68adfecb05e
#
_entry.id   c9645aec625987eb40bab68adfecb05e
#
_cell.length_a   1.000
_cell.length_b   1.000
_cell.length_c   1.000
_cell.angle_alpha   90.00
_cell.angle_beta   90.00
_cell.angle_gamma   90.00
#
_symmetry.space_group_name_H-M   'P 1'
#
loop_
_entity.id
_entity.type
_entity.pdbx_description
1 polymer ?
#
loop_
_entity_poly.entity_id
_entity_poly.type
_entity_poly.pdbx_seq_one_letter_code
_entity_poly.pdbx_strand_id
1 'polypeptide(L)'
;LIEWMRGSNIISIITYSKLEKDLPRVLRIIKKNKRFLFQRNLHTSFMKTISGTFTMENEPLDVRTYTNLVTNYLYNCNYINNDNRERLHVAIHELLMNAIEHGNCVISYDEKTAWLEERGNIIDLIREKNKLQTVRRKRVYFSYKITPRKSSFTIQDEGNGFNWKTYIDPASPTGRLELHGHGIRMAGFYASNVRYNSRGNQVSFDFLHNENEEVKIPQAFEKQKEIIFNNNQIVFREGEESNH
;
A
#
# COMPACT_ATOMS: atom_id res chain seq x y z
N LEU A 1 -11.22 -17.74 -1.83
CA LEU A 1 -11.52 -16.30 -1.60
C LEU A 1 -10.39 -15.40 -2.09
N ILE A 2 -9.12 -15.75 -1.79
CA ILE A 2 -7.93 -14.98 -2.18
C ILE A 2 -7.73 -14.97 -3.71
N GLU A 3 -7.98 -16.07 -4.39
CA GLU A 3 -7.91 -16.15 -5.86
C GLU A 3 -8.97 -15.30 -6.56
N TRP A 4 -10.16 -15.26 -6.01
CA TRP A 4 -11.27 -14.45 -6.54
C TRP A 4 -11.03 -12.95 -6.38
N MET A 5 -10.14 -12.57 -5.47
CA MET A 5 -9.78 -11.18 -5.19
C MET A 5 -8.67 -10.65 -6.12
N ARG A 6 -8.00 -11.54 -6.87
CA ARG A 6 -7.05 -11.15 -7.91
C ARG A 6 -7.80 -10.44 -9.03
N GLY A 7 -7.54 -9.18 -9.21
CA GLY A 7 -8.20 -8.36 -10.23
C GLY A 7 -9.34 -7.45 -9.74
N SER A 8 -9.78 -7.59 -8.49
CA SER A 8 -10.85 -6.75 -7.94
C SER A 8 -10.31 -5.45 -7.34
N ASN A 9 -11.13 -4.39 -7.41
CA ASN A 9 -10.85 -3.08 -6.80
C ASN A 9 -11.12 -3.08 -5.28
N ILE A 10 -10.66 -4.11 -4.56
CA ILE A 10 -10.88 -4.22 -3.12
C ILE A 10 -9.92 -3.29 -2.39
N ILE A 11 -10.46 -2.37 -1.61
CA ILE A 11 -9.68 -1.45 -0.78
C ILE A 11 -9.34 -2.09 0.56
N SER A 12 -10.30 -2.80 1.17
CA SER A 12 -10.09 -3.44 2.47
C SER A 12 -11.03 -4.62 2.65
N ILE A 13 -10.62 -5.59 3.47
CA ILE A 13 -11.45 -6.71 3.89
C ILE A 13 -11.53 -6.68 5.41
N ILE A 14 -12.75 -6.73 5.91
CA ILE A 14 -13.05 -6.68 7.33
C ILE A 14 -13.80 -7.96 7.69
N THR A 15 -13.31 -8.68 8.70
CA THR A 15 -14.05 -9.83 9.25
C THR A 15 -15.25 -9.35 10.02
N TYR A 16 -16.34 -10.14 9.99
CA TYR A 16 -17.59 -9.80 10.67
C TYR A 16 -17.39 -9.47 12.15
N SER A 17 -16.54 -10.22 12.85
CA SER A 17 -16.23 -10.00 14.26
C SER A 17 -15.51 -8.66 14.55
N LYS A 18 -14.98 -8.00 13.54
CA LYS A 18 -14.26 -6.71 13.67
C LYS A 18 -15.01 -5.57 12.95
N LEU A 19 -16.19 -5.83 12.41
CA LEU A 19 -16.94 -4.89 11.57
C LEU A 19 -17.16 -3.54 12.28
N GLU A 20 -17.69 -3.57 13.51
CA GLU A 20 -18.00 -2.35 14.27
C GLU A 20 -16.75 -1.49 14.54
N LYS A 21 -15.61 -2.12 14.78
CA LYS A 21 -14.36 -1.42 15.07
C LYS A 21 -13.65 -0.92 13.81
N ASP A 22 -13.56 -1.77 12.79
CA ASP A 22 -12.66 -1.55 11.64
C ASP A 22 -13.37 -0.78 10.51
N LEU A 23 -14.68 -0.96 10.32
CA LEU A 23 -15.46 -0.28 9.27
C LEU A 23 -15.41 1.25 9.37
N PRO A 24 -15.65 1.88 10.55
CA PRO A 24 -15.58 3.33 10.68
C PRO A 24 -14.21 3.88 10.32
N ARG A 25 -13.14 3.12 10.60
CA ARG A 25 -11.77 3.48 10.28
C ARG A 25 -11.52 3.47 8.77
N VAL A 26 -11.91 2.39 8.08
CA VAL A 26 -11.79 2.29 6.63
C VAL A 26 -12.59 3.38 5.93
N LEU A 27 -13.85 3.61 6.35
CA LEU A 27 -14.69 4.67 5.80
C LEU A 27 -14.09 6.07 6.01
N ARG A 28 -13.43 6.32 7.14
CA ARG A 28 -12.71 7.57 7.40
C ARG A 28 -11.56 7.76 6.41
N ILE A 29 -10.78 6.72 6.14
CA ILE A 29 -9.70 6.76 5.14
C ILE A 29 -10.27 7.06 3.76
N ILE A 30 -11.30 6.35 3.33
CA ILE A 30 -11.97 6.57 2.04
C ILE A 30 -12.49 8.01 1.94
N LYS A 31 -13.22 8.48 2.95
CA LYS A 31 -13.78 9.85 2.98
C LYS A 31 -12.70 10.91 2.92
N LYS A 32 -11.60 10.74 3.65
CA LYS A 32 -10.45 11.66 3.64
C LYS A 32 -9.76 11.71 2.28
N ASN A 33 -9.74 10.59 1.57
CA ASN A 33 -9.02 10.42 0.31
C ASN A 33 -9.93 10.32 -0.92
N LYS A 34 -11.20 10.74 -0.80
CA LYS A 34 -12.19 10.66 -1.89
C LYS A 34 -11.72 11.29 -3.19
N ARG A 35 -10.96 12.39 -3.14
CA ARG A 35 -10.41 13.05 -4.33
C ARG A 35 -9.47 12.12 -5.10
N PHE A 36 -8.63 11.37 -4.39
CA PHE A 36 -7.74 10.38 -4.98
C PHE A 36 -8.53 9.26 -5.68
N LEU A 37 -9.62 8.80 -5.08
CA LEU A 37 -10.49 7.77 -5.65
C LEU A 37 -11.27 8.25 -6.89
N PHE A 38 -11.78 9.47 -6.85
CA PHE A 38 -12.67 10.01 -7.90
C PHE A 38 -11.94 10.75 -9.03
N GLN A 39 -10.67 11.08 -8.88
CA GLN A 39 -9.89 11.78 -9.92
C GLN A 39 -9.39 10.86 -11.04
N ARG A 40 -9.66 9.57 -10.98
CA ARG A 40 -9.20 8.58 -11.94
C ARG A 40 -9.44 8.97 -13.41
N ASN A 41 -10.67 9.39 -13.76
CA ASN A 41 -11.02 9.73 -15.13
C ASN A 41 -10.48 11.09 -15.60
N LEU A 42 -10.32 12.04 -14.69
CA LEU A 42 -9.77 13.36 -14.98
C LEU A 42 -8.26 13.33 -15.14
N HIS A 43 -7.60 12.43 -14.40
CA HIS A 43 -6.15 12.34 -14.41
C HIS A 43 -5.59 11.89 -15.76
N THR A 44 -6.23 10.92 -16.40
CA THR A 44 -5.79 10.40 -17.70
C THR A 44 -5.95 11.42 -18.84
N SER A 45 -6.84 12.40 -18.69
CA SER A 45 -7.16 13.37 -19.75
C SER A 45 -6.48 14.73 -19.59
N PHE A 46 -6.26 15.20 -18.33
CA PHE A 46 -5.86 16.58 -18.09
C PHE A 46 -4.67 16.77 -17.14
N MET A 47 -4.40 15.82 -16.25
CA MET A 47 -3.36 16.00 -15.23
C MET A 47 -2.11 15.19 -15.57
N LYS A 48 -0.98 15.88 -15.73
CA LYS A 48 0.34 15.24 -15.96
C LYS A 48 0.97 14.68 -14.69
N THR A 49 0.55 15.14 -13.51
CA THR A 49 1.17 14.75 -12.23
C THR A 49 0.16 14.90 -11.10
N ILE A 50 0.07 13.89 -10.24
CA ILE A 50 -0.56 14.02 -8.92
C ILE A 50 0.47 13.74 -7.83
N SER A 51 0.35 14.45 -6.72
CA SER A 51 1.17 14.22 -5.53
C SER A 51 0.38 14.48 -4.26
N GLY A 52 0.81 13.87 -3.19
CA GLY A 52 0.20 14.05 -1.87
C GLY A 52 0.91 13.22 -0.81
N THR A 53 0.42 13.34 0.42
CA THR A 53 0.92 12.60 1.57
C THR A 53 -0.25 12.07 2.40
N PHE A 54 -0.23 10.79 2.66
CA PHE A 54 -1.09 10.16 3.64
C PHE A 54 -0.40 10.17 5.01
N THR A 55 -1.13 10.55 6.04
CA THR A 55 -0.67 10.44 7.43
C THR A 55 -1.40 9.27 8.07
N MET A 56 -0.64 8.30 8.56
CA MET A 56 -1.13 7.02 9.07
C MET A 56 -0.81 6.90 10.56
N GLU A 57 -1.68 6.21 11.29
CA GLU A 57 -1.40 5.73 12.65
C GLU A 57 -0.67 4.38 12.59
N ASN A 58 -0.15 3.91 13.73
CA ASN A 58 0.51 2.61 13.83
C ASN A 58 -0.53 1.46 13.86
N GLU A 59 -1.28 1.32 12.78
CA GLU A 59 -2.34 0.32 12.65
C GLU A 59 -2.19 -0.47 11.36
N PRO A 60 -1.96 -1.79 11.42
CA PRO A 60 -1.78 -2.64 10.23
C PRO A 60 -2.94 -2.60 9.22
N LEU A 61 -4.16 -2.32 9.69
CA LEU A 61 -5.30 -2.14 8.79
C LEU A 61 -5.13 -0.92 7.88
N ASP A 62 -4.54 0.17 8.38
CA ASP A 62 -4.24 1.36 7.59
C ASP A 62 -3.22 1.02 6.50
N VAL A 63 -2.17 0.28 6.85
CA VAL A 63 -1.15 -0.17 5.88
C VAL A 63 -1.80 -0.85 4.70
N ARG A 64 -2.63 -1.86 4.96
CA ARG A 64 -3.35 -2.60 3.91
C ARG A 64 -4.26 -1.68 3.10
N THR A 65 -5.01 -0.82 3.76
CA THR A 65 -5.99 0.06 3.11
C THR A 65 -5.31 1.07 2.20
N TYR A 66 -4.24 1.72 2.65
CA TYR A 66 -3.51 2.70 1.84
C TYR A 66 -2.71 2.04 0.71
N THR A 67 -2.13 0.86 0.95
CA THR A 67 -1.46 0.08 -0.09
C THR A 67 -2.43 -0.26 -1.22
N ASN A 68 -3.61 -0.80 -0.88
CA ASN A 68 -4.64 -1.12 -1.86
C ASN A 68 -5.15 0.13 -2.60
N LEU A 69 -5.33 1.24 -1.88
CA LEU A 69 -5.77 2.49 -2.47
C LEU A 69 -4.83 2.95 -3.59
N VAL A 70 -3.52 2.94 -3.32
CA VAL A 70 -2.50 3.38 -4.28
C VAL A 70 -2.36 2.40 -5.44
N THR A 71 -2.23 1.11 -5.15
CA THR A 71 -1.99 0.10 -6.19
C THR A 71 -3.20 -0.07 -7.11
N ASN A 72 -4.43 -0.04 -6.56
CA ASN A 72 -5.64 -0.07 -7.36
C ASN A 72 -5.80 1.21 -8.21
N TYR A 73 -5.43 2.37 -7.68
CA TYR A 73 -5.44 3.60 -8.47
C TYR A 73 -4.54 3.49 -9.69
N LEU A 74 -3.29 3.05 -9.53
CA LEU A 74 -2.36 2.90 -10.64
C LEU A 74 -2.81 1.85 -11.67
N TYR A 75 -3.32 0.72 -11.19
CA TYR A 75 -3.90 -0.32 -12.04
C TYR A 75 -5.10 0.18 -12.83
N ASN A 76 -6.02 0.86 -12.15
CA ASN A 76 -7.23 1.39 -12.76
C ASN A 76 -6.97 2.55 -13.74
N CYS A 77 -5.85 3.25 -13.59
CA CYS A 77 -5.39 4.26 -14.54
C CYS A 77 -4.56 3.66 -15.70
N ASN A 78 -4.43 2.32 -15.73
CA ASN A 78 -3.62 1.59 -16.71
C ASN A 78 -2.13 1.97 -16.71
N TYR A 79 -1.63 2.48 -15.59
CA TYR A 79 -0.20 2.77 -15.43
C TYR A 79 0.61 1.50 -15.17
N ILE A 80 -0.02 0.47 -14.58
CA ILE A 80 0.60 -0.82 -14.27
C ILE A 80 -0.36 -1.96 -14.61
N ASN A 81 0.20 -3.10 -15.00
CA ASN A 81 -0.55 -4.34 -15.18
C ASN A 81 -0.77 -5.06 -13.83
N ASN A 82 -1.44 -6.21 -13.84
CA ASN A 82 -1.76 -6.96 -12.62
C ASN A 82 -0.50 -7.43 -11.89
N ASP A 83 0.51 -7.94 -12.61
CA ASP A 83 1.75 -8.44 -12.00
C ASP A 83 2.52 -7.31 -11.31
N ASN A 84 2.61 -6.15 -11.95
CA ASN A 84 3.24 -4.97 -11.39
C ASN A 84 2.43 -4.39 -10.22
N ARG A 85 1.10 -4.53 -10.22
CA ARG A 85 0.25 -4.19 -9.08
C ARG A 85 0.60 -5.06 -7.85
N GLU A 86 0.73 -6.37 -8.04
CA GLU A 86 1.09 -7.29 -6.94
C GLU A 86 2.50 -7.00 -6.41
N ARG A 87 3.48 -6.79 -7.29
CA ARG A 87 4.86 -6.44 -6.91
C ARG A 87 4.91 -5.13 -6.12
N LEU A 88 4.24 -4.10 -6.62
CA LEU A 88 4.17 -2.80 -5.95
C LEU A 88 3.43 -2.90 -4.61
N HIS A 89 2.36 -3.71 -4.55
CA HIS A 89 1.64 -3.97 -3.31
C HIS A 89 2.57 -4.56 -2.24
N VAL A 90 3.34 -5.60 -2.58
CA VAL A 90 4.29 -6.20 -1.65
C VAL A 90 5.32 -5.17 -1.19
N ALA A 91 5.92 -4.42 -2.12
CA ALA A 91 6.94 -3.43 -1.79
C ALA A 91 6.42 -2.35 -0.84
N ILE A 92 5.27 -1.75 -1.13
CA ILE A 92 4.67 -0.71 -0.27
C ILE A 92 4.27 -1.29 1.08
N HIS A 93 3.61 -2.45 1.10
CA HIS A 93 3.14 -3.09 2.33
C HIS A 93 4.29 -3.37 3.28
N GLU A 94 5.37 -3.99 2.79
CA GLU A 94 6.54 -4.33 3.60
C GLU A 94 7.23 -3.09 4.17
N LEU A 95 7.43 -2.06 3.35
CA LEU A 95 8.07 -0.84 3.81
C LEU A 95 7.21 -0.06 4.83
N LEU A 96 5.89 -0.04 4.66
CA LEU A 96 4.97 0.57 5.62
C LEU A 96 4.91 -0.23 6.93
N MET A 97 4.90 -1.57 6.87
CA MET A 97 4.97 -2.41 8.06
C MET A 97 6.28 -2.20 8.81
N ASN A 98 7.42 -2.15 8.10
CA ASN A 98 8.71 -1.86 8.72
C ASN A 98 8.73 -0.48 9.43
N ALA A 99 8.13 0.54 8.83
CA ALA A 99 8.01 1.86 9.43
C ALA A 99 7.18 1.83 10.74
N ILE A 100 6.15 0.99 10.81
CA ILE A 100 5.38 0.79 12.04
C ILE A 100 6.14 -0.07 13.05
N GLU A 101 6.55 -1.28 12.65
CA GLU A 101 7.12 -2.28 13.54
C GLU A 101 8.46 -1.81 14.11
N HIS A 102 9.41 -1.58 13.24
CA HIS A 102 10.79 -1.27 13.63
C HIS A 102 11.01 0.24 13.87
N GLY A 103 10.30 1.09 13.10
CA GLY A 103 10.39 2.54 13.24
C GLY A 103 9.64 3.04 14.48
N ASN A 104 8.34 3.11 14.41
CA ASN A 104 7.52 3.77 15.44
C ASN A 104 7.37 2.94 16.71
N CYS A 105 7.12 1.62 16.61
CA CYS A 105 6.92 0.71 17.72
C CYS A 105 8.24 0.20 18.34
N VAL A 106 9.37 0.38 17.65
CA VAL A 106 10.70 -0.05 18.09
C VAL A 106 10.73 -1.54 18.45
N ILE A 107 10.03 -2.37 17.68
CA ILE A 107 10.02 -3.83 17.85
C ILE A 107 11.33 -4.37 17.26
N SER A 108 12.15 -5.01 18.09
CA SER A 108 13.34 -5.70 17.61
C SER A 108 12.99 -7.04 16.93
N TYR A 109 13.92 -7.58 16.16
CA TYR A 109 13.73 -8.90 15.54
C TYR A 109 13.57 -10.01 16.57
N ASP A 110 14.37 -9.98 17.63
CA ASP A 110 14.30 -10.98 18.71
C ASP A 110 12.97 -10.90 19.45
N GLU A 111 12.49 -9.69 19.74
CA GLU A 111 11.19 -9.47 20.35
C GLU A 111 10.04 -9.98 19.45
N LYS A 112 10.13 -9.70 18.14
CA LYS A 112 9.16 -10.20 17.17
C LYS A 112 9.15 -11.71 17.13
N THR A 113 10.31 -12.35 17.06
CA THR A 113 10.44 -13.82 17.01
C THR A 113 9.88 -14.46 18.27
N ALA A 114 10.31 -14.01 19.45
CA ALA A 114 9.81 -14.51 20.73
C ALA A 114 8.28 -14.36 20.86
N TRP A 115 7.75 -13.20 20.44
CA TRP A 115 6.30 -12.99 20.47
C TRP A 115 5.53 -13.91 19.53
N LEU A 116 6.05 -14.15 18.31
CA LEU A 116 5.40 -15.03 17.34
C LEU A 116 5.41 -16.50 17.81
N GLU A 117 6.47 -16.93 18.47
CA GLU A 117 6.56 -18.27 19.08
C GLU A 117 5.56 -18.45 20.22
N GLU A 118 5.38 -17.45 21.08
CA GLU A 118 4.47 -17.53 22.22
C GLU A 118 3.01 -17.25 21.85
N ARG A 119 2.74 -16.25 21.02
CA ARG A 119 1.40 -15.66 20.83
C ARG A 119 0.94 -15.60 19.39
N GLY A 120 1.81 -15.86 18.44
CA GLY A 120 1.49 -16.13 17.04
C GLY A 120 1.02 -14.95 16.17
N ASN A 121 0.95 -13.69 16.68
CA ASN A 121 0.39 -12.57 15.91
C ASN A 121 1.10 -11.23 16.15
N ILE A 122 1.76 -10.71 15.10
CA ILE A 122 2.46 -9.42 15.12
C ILE A 122 1.50 -8.22 15.34
N ILE A 123 0.26 -8.34 14.87
CA ILE A 123 -0.74 -7.27 15.03
C ILE A 123 -1.02 -6.99 16.51
N ASP A 124 -1.03 -8.04 17.33
CA ASP A 124 -1.30 -7.90 18.75
C ASP A 124 -0.09 -7.29 19.48
N LEU A 125 1.14 -7.59 19.04
CA LEU A 125 2.35 -6.92 19.56
C LEU A 125 2.34 -5.42 19.24
N ILE A 126 2.01 -5.04 18.00
CA ILE A 126 1.86 -3.62 17.61
C ILE A 126 0.81 -2.94 18.49
N ARG A 127 -0.31 -3.60 18.78
CA ARG A 127 -1.36 -3.08 19.66
C ARG A 127 -0.88 -2.88 21.09
N GLU A 128 -0.11 -3.84 21.62
CA GLU A 128 0.51 -3.70 22.94
C GLU A 128 1.43 -2.48 22.99
N LYS A 129 2.31 -2.31 21.99
CA LYS A 129 3.19 -1.14 21.91
C LYS A 129 2.40 0.17 21.81
N ASN A 130 1.29 0.19 21.10
CA ASN A 130 0.42 1.36 20.96
C ASN A 130 -0.34 1.75 22.27
N LYS A 131 -0.31 0.94 23.31
CA LYS A 131 -0.79 1.34 24.64
C LYS A 131 0.08 2.46 25.24
N LEU A 132 1.36 2.49 24.88
CA LEU A 132 2.28 3.55 25.27
C LEU A 132 1.95 4.83 24.49
N GLN A 133 1.66 5.92 25.21
CA GLN A 133 1.28 7.20 24.57
C GLN A 133 2.38 7.75 23.65
N THR A 134 3.64 7.51 23.98
CA THR A 134 4.80 7.91 23.17
C THR A 134 4.84 7.22 21.81
N VAL A 135 4.41 5.96 21.73
CA VAL A 135 4.29 5.20 20.47
C VAL A 135 3.02 5.60 19.73
N ARG A 136 1.89 5.67 20.45
CA ARG A 136 0.57 5.97 19.87
C ARG A 136 0.51 7.32 19.15
N ARG A 137 1.30 8.32 19.59
CA ARG A 137 1.35 9.65 18.98
C ARG A 137 2.16 9.68 17.69
N LYS A 138 3.08 8.74 17.50
CA LYS A 138 3.90 8.69 16.29
C LYS A 138 3.06 8.37 15.05
N ARG A 139 3.50 8.89 13.91
CA ARG A 139 2.85 8.74 12.61
C ARG A 139 3.80 8.15 11.60
N VAL A 140 3.21 7.52 10.57
CA VAL A 140 3.90 7.19 9.32
C VAL A 140 3.38 8.13 8.25
N TYR A 141 4.28 8.74 7.52
CA TYR A 141 3.98 9.61 6.38
C TYR A 141 4.27 8.86 5.09
N PHE A 142 3.23 8.61 4.32
CA PHE A 142 3.35 7.95 3.02
C PHE A 142 3.06 8.95 1.92
N SER A 143 4.12 9.47 1.29
CA SER A 143 4.06 10.45 0.21
C SER A 143 4.15 9.76 -1.14
N TYR A 144 3.43 10.30 -2.12
CA TYR A 144 3.43 9.83 -3.50
C TYR A 144 3.52 10.98 -4.49
N LYS A 145 4.18 10.72 -5.62
CA LYS A 145 4.17 11.56 -6.82
C LYS A 145 4.01 10.63 -8.02
N ILE A 146 2.86 10.72 -8.70
CA ILE A 146 2.50 9.87 -9.83
C ILE A 146 2.54 10.74 -11.08
N THR A 147 3.30 10.29 -12.08
CA THR A 147 3.42 10.87 -13.42
C THR A 147 3.02 9.82 -14.46
N PRO A 148 2.86 10.13 -15.74
CA PRO A 148 2.56 9.12 -16.75
C PRO A 148 3.61 8.01 -16.88
N ARG A 149 4.88 8.28 -16.57
CA ARG A 149 5.99 7.34 -16.77
C ARG A 149 6.38 6.57 -15.52
N LYS A 150 6.20 7.16 -14.34
CA LYS A 150 6.61 6.55 -13.07
C LYS A 150 5.84 7.10 -11.90
N SER A 151 5.80 6.32 -10.85
CA SER A 151 5.40 6.72 -9.51
C SER A 151 6.61 6.77 -8.60
N SER A 152 6.74 7.85 -7.84
CA SER A 152 7.77 8.00 -6.80
C SER A 152 7.08 7.99 -5.45
N PHE A 153 7.62 7.22 -4.52
CA PHE A 153 7.08 7.05 -3.17
C PHE A 153 8.12 7.40 -2.13
N THR A 154 7.66 7.95 -1.01
CA THR A 154 8.49 8.18 0.18
C THR A 154 7.70 7.76 1.41
N ILE A 155 8.29 6.91 2.23
CA ILE A 155 7.73 6.44 3.49
C ILE A 155 8.67 6.92 4.59
N GLN A 156 8.13 7.64 5.57
CA GLN A 156 8.87 8.18 6.71
C GLN A 156 8.14 7.84 8.00
N ASP A 157 8.87 7.35 8.98
CA ASP A 157 8.43 7.13 10.35
C ASP A 157 9.03 8.15 11.33
N GLU A 158 8.50 8.19 12.55
CA GLU A 158 8.99 9.04 13.64
C GLU A 158 9.84 8.26 14.66
N GLY A 159 10.41 7.15 14.23
CA GLY A 159 11.35 6.35 15.00
C GLY A 159 12.76 6.92 15.01
N ASN A 160 13.66 6.18 15.65
CA ASN A 160 15.06 6.58 15.74
C ASN A 160 15.87 6.29 14.47
N GLY A 161 15.30 5.54 13.54
CA GLY A 161 15.98 5.04 12.36
C GLY A 161 16.89 3.86 12.66
N PHE A 162 17.63 3.40 11.64
CA PHE A 162 18.55 2.26 11.73
C PHE A 162 19.70 2.38 10.75
N ASN A 163 20.75 1.61 10.96
CA ASN A 163 21.87 1.54 10.03
C ASN A 163 21.52 0.65 8.83
N TRP A 164 20.81 1.20 7.85
CA TRP A 164 20.36 0.48 6.66
C TRP A 164 21.51 -0.05 5.78
N LYS A 165 22.69 0.50 5.88
CA LYS A 165 23.86 0.10 5.07
C LYS A 165 24.27 -1.35 5.34
N THR A 166 24.11 -1.83 6.59
CA THR A 166 24.41 -3.20 6.96
C THR A 166 23.49 -4.23 6.33
N TYR A 167 22.28 -3.84 5.92
CA TYR A 167 21.29 -4.72 5.30
C TYR A 167 21.37 -4.76 3.76
N ILE A 168 22.00 -3.78 3.15
CA ILE A 168 22.16 -3.69 1.68
C ILE A 168 23.52 -4.27 1.24
N ASP A 169 24.49 -4.32 2.13
CA ASP A 169 25.83 -4.85 1.82
C ASP A 169 25.76 -6.39 1.65
N PRO A 170 26.02 -6.92 0.43
CA PRO A 170 26.04 -8.36 0.19
C PRO A 170 27.14 -9.09 0.98
N ALA A 171 28.17 -8.38 1.43
CA ALA A 171 29.28 -8.91 2.22
C ALA A 171 28.98 -8.96 3.73
N SER A 172 27.92 -8.29 4.18
CA SER A 172 27.53 -8.31 5.58
C SER A 172 27.04 -9.71 5.99
N PRO A 173 27.46 -10.23 7.17
CA PRO A 173 26.95 -11.49 7.72
C PRO A 173 25.43 -11.49 7.85
N THR A 174 24.82 -10.34 8.15
CA THR A 174 23.37 -10.14 8.22
C THR A 174 22.70 -10.10 6.84
N GLY A 175 23.46 -9.83 5.77
CA GLY A 175 22.95 -9.82 4.38
C GLY A 175 22.75 -11.19 3.76
N ARG A 176 23.32 -12.26 4.31
CA ARG A 176 23.38 -13.58 3.66
C ARG A 176 22.41 -14.62 4.17
N LEU A 177 21.94 -14.58 5.40
CA LEU A 177 21.42 -15.80 6.03
C LEU A 177 20.14 -15.68 6.85
N GLU A 178 19.56 -14.50 7.06
CA GLU A 178 18.47 -14.42 8.01
C GLU A 178 17.11 -14.23 7.35
N LEU A 179 16.13 -14.93 7.90
CA LEU A 179 14.68 -14.80 7.74
C LEU A 179 14.19 -13.33 7.91
N HIS A 180 15.12 -12.43 8.27
CA HIS A 180 14.89 -11.03 8.60
C HIS A 180 15.43 -10.10 7.48
N GLY A 181 14.68 -9.06 7.14
CA GLY A 181 15.05 -8.10 6.08
C GLY A 181 14.47 -8.44 4.70
N HIS A 182 13.60 -9.45 4.60
CA HIS A 182 12.92 -9.77 3.34
C HIS A 182 12.18 -8.56 2.78
N GLY A 183 11.57 -7.71 3.60
CA GLY A 183 10.85 -6.53 3.16
C GLY A 183 11.71 -5.51 2.44
N ILE A 184 12.91 -5.20 2.96
CA ILE A 184 13.86 -4.27 2.32
C ILE A 184 14.38 -4.87 1.00
N ARG A 185 14.70 -6.16 1.00
CA ARG A 185 15.17 -6.87 -0.21
C ARG A 185 14.08 -6.98 -1.26
N MET A 186 12.85 -7.33 -0.86
CA MET A 186 11.70 -7.41 -1.77
C MET A 186 11.38 -6.04 -2.39
N ALA A 187 11.43 -4.96 -1.60
CA ALA A 187 11.32 -3.63 -2.13
C ALA A 187 12.43 -3.31 -3.16
N GLY A 188 13.67 -3.74 -2.90
CA GLY A 188 14.79 -3.60 -3.82
C GLY A 188 14.66 -4.40 -5.12
N PHE A 189 13.94 -5.53 -5.10
CA PHE A 189 13.66 -6.32 -6.30
C PHE A 189 12.56 -5.72 -7.18
N TYR A 190 11.55 -5.10 -6.56
CA TYR A 190 10.36 -4.64 -7.27
C TYR A 190 10.34 -3.15 -7.53
N ALA A 191 11.19 -2.38 -6.86
CA ALA A 191 11.31 -0.93 -6.99
C ALA A 191 12.68 -0.54 -7.53
N SER A 192 12.77 0.62 -8.17
CA SER A 192 14.01 1.23 -8.61
C SER A 192 14.39 2.42 -7.72
N ASN A 193 15.66 2.79 -7.73
CA ASN A 193 16.15 3.97 -7.00
C ASN A 193 15.82 3.97 -5.50
N VAL A 194 15.89 2.83 -4.85
CA VAL A 194 15.65 2.73 -3.39
C VAL A 194 16.75 3.47 -2.64
N ARG A 195 16.36 4.44 -1.83
CA ARG A 195 17.28 5.30 -1.06
C ARG A 195 16.74 5.53 0.34
N TYR A 196 17.60 5.38 1.32
CA TYR A 196 17.35 5.76 2.70
C TYR A 196 17.99 7.10 3.02
N ASN A 197 17.38 7.88 3.94
CA ASN A 197 18.07 9.04 4.49
C ASN A 197 19.21 8.61 5.42
N SER A 198 20.03 9.56 5.87
CA SER A 198 21.18 9.27 6.76
C SER A 198 20.78 8.65 8.09
N ARG A 199 19.59 8.98 8.59
CA ARG A 199 19.05 8.47 9.85
C ARG A 199 18.45 7.05 9.72
N GLY A 200 18.01 6.67 8.53
CA GLY A 200 17.38 5.37 8.28
C GLY A 200 15.89 5.30 8.68
N ASN A 201 15.23 6.44 8.91
CA ASN A 201 13.80 6.49 9.21
C ASN A 201 12.95 7.02 8.03
N GLN A 202 13.55 7.11 6.86
CA GLN A 202 12.87 7.45 5.63
C GLN A 202 13.45 6.65 4.47
N VAL A 203 12.58 6.03 3.69
CA VAL A 203 12.91 5.37 2.43
C VAL A 203 12.16 6.01 1.28
N SER A 204 12.85 6.23 0.17
CA SER A 204 12.25 6.69 -1.09
C SER A 204 12.58 5.71 -2.20
N PHE A 205 11.63 5.48 -3.10
CA PHE A 205 11.81 4.60 -4.25
C PHE A 205 10.93 5.01 -5.42
N ASP A 206 11.31 4.59 -6.61
CA ASP A 206 10.57 4.77 -7.84
C ASP A 206 9.98 3.43 -8.30
N PHE A 207 8.82 3.50 -8.93
CA PHE A 207 8.21 2.39 -9.64
C PHE A 207 7.91 2.83 -11.07
N LEU A 208 8.56 2.19 -12.05
CA LEU A 208 8.36 2.50 -13.46
C LEU A 208 7.03 1.94 -13.92
N HIS A 209 6.29 2.73 -14.68
CA HIS A 209 5.07 2.29 -15.33
C HIS A 209 5.42 1.45 -16.58
N ASN A 210 4.48 0.65 -17.04
CA ASN A 210 4.69 -0.13 -18.25
C ASN A 210 4.96 0.83 -19.41
N GLU A 211 6.10 0.68 -20.10
CA GLU A 211 6.37 1.40 -21.33
C GLU A 211 5.42 0.82 -22.39
N ASN A 212 4.48 1.63 -22.87
CA ASN A 212 3.71 1.50 -24.11
C ASN A 212 3.45 0.07 -24.64
N GLU A 213 2.82 -0.81 -23.88
CA GLU A 213 1.80 -1.63 -24.53
C GLU A 213 0.60 -0.70 -24.74
N GLU A 214 0.17 -0.49 -25.99
CA GLU A 214 -1.07 0.20 -26.30
C GLU A 214 -2.13 -0.28 -25.33
N VAL A 215 -2.67 0.65 -24.54
CA VAL A 215 -3.63 0.35 -23.47
C VAL A 215 -4.83 -0.29 -24.17
N LYS A 216 -4.85 -1.61 -24.24
CA LYS A 216 -6.05 -2.36 -24.58
C LYS A 216 -7.01 -2.15 -23.42
N ILE A 217 -7.88 -1.17 -23.58
CA ILE A 217 -9.02 -0.96 -22.68
C ILE A 217 -9.77 -2.29 -22.66
N PRO A 218 -9.89 -2.98 -21.51
CA PRO A 218 -10.67 -4.22 -21.45
C PRO A 218 -12.06 -3.93 -22.00
N GLN A 219 -12.56 -4.76 -22.94
CA GLN A 219 -13.86 -4.58 -23.60
C GLN A 219 -15.04 -4.39 -22.62
N ALA A 220 -14.90 -4.88 -21.39
CA ALA A 220 -15.86 -4.63 -20.32
C ALA A 220 -16.02 -3.14 -19.94
N PHE A 221 -15.01 -2.29 -20.20
CA PHE A 221 -15.07 -0.85 -19.92
C PHE A 221 -15.59 -0.02 -21.10
N GLU A 222 -15.51 -0.51 -22.32
CA GLU A 222 -16.15 0.15 -23.47
C GLU A 222 -17.68 0.11 -23.39
N LYS A 223 -18.25 -1.02 -22.94
CA LYS A 223 -19.70 -1.12 -22.69
C LYS A 223 -20.20 -0.22 -21.57
N GLN A 224 -19.38 0.08 -20.56
CA GLN A 224 -19.76 1.01 -19.49
C GLN A 224 -19.69 2.48 -19.92
N LYS A 225 -18.88 2.84 -20.90
CA LYS A 225 -18.86 4.21 -21.46
C LYS A 225 -20.18 4.60 -22.11
N GLU A 226 -20.84 3.69 -22.80
CA GLU A 226 -22.15 3.96 -23.44
C GLU A 226 -23.28 4.14 -22.41
N ILE A 227 -23.19 3.51 -21.23
CA ILE A 227 -24.22 3.59 -20.20
C ILE A 227 -24.14 4.87 -19.39
N ILE A 228 -22.94 5.45 -19.23
CA ILE A 228 -22.71 6.67 -18.42
C ILE A 228 -23.18 7.94 -19.14
N PHE A 229 -23.25 7.94 -20.46
CA PHE A 229 -23.57 9.16 -21.24
C PHE A 229 -25.06 9.35 -21.54
N ASN A 230 -25.91 8.35 -21.33
CA ASN A 230 -27.32 8.43 -21.77
C ASN A 230 -28.35 8.71 -20.68
N ASN A 231 -28.04 8.70 -19.39
CA ASN A 231 -29.00 9.11 -18.36
C ASN A 231 -28.30 9.52 -17.05
N ASN A 232 -28.67 10.64 -16.50
CA ASN A 232 -28.29 11.14 -15.15
C ASN A 232 -28.74 10.25 -13.97
N GLN A 233 -28.90 8.96 -14.17
CA GLN A 233 -29.19 8.00 -13.12
C GLN A 233 -28.06 7.01 -13.01
N ILE A 234 -27.36 7.07 -11.86
CA ILE A 234 -26.38 6.07 -11.46
C ILE A 234 -27.17 4.82 -11.08
N VAL A 235 -27.23 3.84 -11.98
CA VAL A 235 -27.72 2.51 -11.65
C VAL A 235 -26.51 1.59 -11.54
N PHE A 236 -26.17 1.23 -10.31
CA PHE A 236 -25.30 0.09 -10.05
C PHE A 236 -26.11 -1.18 -10.34
N ARG A 237 -25.90 -1.80 -11.48
CA ARG A 237 -26.29 -3.19 -11.67
C ARG A 237 -25.06 -4.05 -11.55
N GLU A 238 -24.91 -4.69 -10.41
CA GLU A 238 -24.21 -5.95 -10.28
C GLU A 238 -24.88 -6.98 -11.16
N GLY A 239 -24.10 -7.83 -11.86
CA GLY A 239 -24.64 -8.80 -12.81
C GLY A 239 -25.62 -9.76 -12.15
N GLU A 240 -26.90 -9.60 -12.43
CA GLU A 240 -27.88 -10.67 -12.37
C GLU A 240 -27.84 -11.40 -13.70
N GLU A 241 -27.32 -12.63 -13.69
CA GLU A 241 -27.69 -13.60 -14.71
C GLU A 241 -29.18 -13.89 -14.53
N SER A 242 -29.98 -13.34 -15.40
CA SER A 242 -31.37 -13.77 -15.52
C SER A 242 -31.39 -15.10 -16.28
N ASN A 243 -31.60 -16.19 -15.56
CA ASN A 243 -32.12 -17.42 -16.14
C ASN A 243 -33.55 -17.16 -16.64
N HIS A 244 -33.72 -17.28 -17.94
CA HIS A 244 -34.91 -17.79 -18.60
C HIS A 244 -34.48 -18.62 -19.82
#